data_4583ee7a39462f352b5b4a081fda2950
#
_entry.id   4583ee7a39462f352b5b4a081fda2950
#
_cell.length_a   1.000
_cell.length_b   1.000
_cell.length_c   1.000
_cell.angle_alpha   90.00
_cell.angle_beta   90.00
_cell.angle_gamma   90.00
#
_symmetry.space_group_name_H-M   'P 1'
#
loop_
_entity.id
_entity.type
_entity.pdbx_description
1 polymer ?
#
loop_
_entity_poly.entity_id
_entity_poly.type
_entity_poly.pdbx_seq_one_letter_code
_entity_poly.pdbx_strand_id
1 'polypeptide(L)'
;MARHPLALGQFIPGPPVSGFHVGPLFVHFYGLMYVVGIALAIYITRRRLAAAGGNPDLVYDVAYWGVPAGLIGARIYFDITTPFDIVPKPCFAGLLGAVCPPGHQWWGPLAIWNGGQSVWGGIAVGALVGAWRVRRAGGNVGVFMDAVAPALLVAQAIARVGNYFDEQLFGKPSTLPWAVQVSKAARVHAGIPAADLRFSTFQPSFLYELIFDLALAAALVWLGHHRSVRPPGLFALYVAGYSGYRIFEETIRIDSSAHFLGLRLNFFVAVVMTLAGLAWFAVSQRRSRAVINGAAVLAIAGALGACAAGCSRAGQNPQADVSQRHPGHTAGSVPSGLRQTRHDHGARGS
;
A
#
# COMPACT_ATOMS: atom_id res chain seq x y z
N MET A 1 -38.67 -12.26 11.63
CA MET A 1 -37.21 -12.15 11.51
C MET A 1 -36.61 -13.55 11.68
N ALA A 2 -36.40 -14.27 10.61
CA ALA A 2 -35.82 -15.61 10.65
C ALA A 2 -34.30 -15.50 10.86
N ARG A 3 -33.82 -15.91 12.03
CA ARG A 3 -32.40 -16.15 12.27
C ARG A 3 -32.05 -17.44 11.51
N HIS A 4 -31.44 -17.30 10.33
CA HIS A 4 -30.77 -18.45 9.74
C HIS A 4 -29.64 -18.86 10.70
N PRO A 5 -29.60 -20.10 11.19
CA PRO A 5 -28.44 -20.61 11.88
C PRO A 5 -27.30 -20.67 10.86
N LEU A 6 -26.34 -19.76 10.99
CA LEU A 6 -25.08 -19.85 10.23
C LEU A 6 -24.41 -21.17 10.65
N ALA A 7 -24.43 -22.15 9.77
CA ALA A 7 -23.72 -23.41 9.96
C ALA A 7 -22.23 -23.07 10.19
N LEU A 8 -21.76 -23.37 11.41
CA LEU A 8 -20.35 -23.31 11.77
C LEU A 8 -19.57 -24.18 10.76
N GLY A 9 -18.82 -23.57 9.83
CA GLY A 9 -18.01 -24.29 8.86
C GLY A 9 -18.15 -23.85 7.40
N GLN A 10 -19.01 -22.87 7.07
CA GLN A 10 -19.21 -22.44 5.68
C GLN A 10 -18.30 -21.31 5.20
N PHE A 11 -17.60 -20.62 6.09
CA PHE A 11 -16.79 -19.45 5.73
C PHE A 11 -15.38 -19.56 6.31
N ILE A 12 -14.41 -18.88 5.70
CA ILE A 12 -13.08 -18.73 6.28
C ILE A 12 -13.22 -17.88 7.57
N PRO A 13 -12.87 -18.42 8.75
CA PRO A 13 -12.98 -17.66 9.99
C PRO A 13 -12.03 -16.46 9.97
N GLY A 14 -12.39 -15.38 10.67
CA GLY A 14 -11.45 -14.30 10.95
C GLY A 14 -10.27 -14.79 11.80
N PRO A 15 -9.09 -14.17 11.72
CA PRO A 15 -7.94 -14.60 12.50
C PRO A 15 -8.20 -14.40 14.00
N PRO A 16 -7.83 -15.38 14.84
CA PRO A 16 -8.05 -15.27 16.29
C PRO A 16 -7.11 -14.26 16.94
N VAL A 17 -5.96 -14.01 16.35
CA VAL A 17 -4.92 -13.09 16.84
C VAL A 17 -4.15 -12.47 15.67
N SER A 18 -3.69 -11.22 15.83
CA SER A 18 -2.88 -10.51 14.83
C SER A 18 -1.36 -10.63 15.06
N GLY A 19 -0.95 -11.23 16.19
CA GLY A 19 0.44 -11.35 16.57
C GLY A 19 0.62 -12.01 17.93
N PHE A 20 1.82 -11.95 18.49
CA PHE A 20 2.18 -12.51 19.79
C PHE A 20 3.18 -11.62 20.52
N HIS A 21 3.25 -11.78 21.84
CA HIS A 21 4.21 -11.05 22.68
C HIS A 21 5.53 -11.80 22.84
N VAL A 22 6.64 -11.06 22.71
CA VAL A 22 7.99 -11.50 23.09
C VAL A 22 8.49 -10.52 24.13
N GLY A 23 8.30 -10.84 25.40
CA GLY A 23 8.52 -9.89 26.49
C GLY A 23 7.63 -8.65 26.33
N PRO A 24 8.17 -7.42 26.37
CA PRO A 24 7.42 -6.19 26.19
C PRO A 24 7.07 -5.86 24.72
N LEU A 25 7.63 -6.59 23.77
CA LEU A 25 7.45 -6.34 22.34
C LEU A 25 6.28 -7.15 21.78
N PHE A 26 5.33 -6.48 21.11
CA PHE A 26 4.30 -7.15 20.33
C PHE A 26 4.76 -7.35 18.89
N VAL A 27 4.85 -8.61 18.46
CA VAL A 27 5.26 -8.98 17.10
C VAL A 27 4.01 -9.28 16.27
N HIS A 28 3.73 -8.42 15.29
CA HIS A 28 2.64 -8.60 14.35
C HIS A 28 2.98 -9.68 13.32
N PHE A 29 2.06 -10.59 13.04
CA PHE A 29 2.21 -11.60 11.98
C PHE A 29 2.41 -10.95 10.61
N TYR A 30 1.78 -9.81 10.36
CA TYR A 30 1.97 -9.04 9.14
C TYR A 30 3.45 -8.68 8.91
N GLY A 31 4.12 -8.12 9.92
CA GLY A 31 5.55 -7.82 9.84
C GLY A 31 6.42 -9.07 9.66
N LEU A 32 6.06 -10.17 10.33
CA LEU A 32 6.77 -11.44 10.17
C LEU A 32 6.69 -11.99 8.73
N MET A 33 5.50 -11.89 8.10
CA MET A 33 5.33 -12.30 6.70
C MET A 33 6.17 -11.46 5.74
N TYR A 34 6.38 -10.17 6.00
CA TYR A 34 7.32 -9.36 5.22
C TYR A 34 8.76 -9.86 5.35
N VAL A 35 9.21 -10.17 6.55
CA VAL A 35 10.57 -10.72 6.77
C VAL A 35 10.76 -12.04 6.03
N VAL A 36 9.78 -12.95 6.13
CA VAL A 36 9.79 -14.23 5.43
C VAL A 36 9.77 -14.02 3.91
N GLY A 37 8.91 -13.12 3.43
CA GLY A 37 8.81 -12.78 2.01
C GLY A 37 10.12 -12.24 1.44
N ILE A 38 10.78 -11.30 2.14
CA ILE A 38 12.08 -10.75 1.74
C ILE A 38 13.16 -11.84 1.73
N ALA A 39 13.22 -12.68 2.78
CA ALA A 39 14.18 -13.77 2.85
C ALA A 39 14.04 -14.75 1.68
N LEU A 40 12.80 -15.14 1.35
CA LEU A 40 12.52 -15.99 0.20
C LEU A 40 12.82 -15.30 -1.13
N ALA A 41 12.51 -14.01 -1.26
CA ALA A 41 12.86 -13.25 -2.46
C ALA A 41 14.37 -13.21 -2.69
N ILE A 42 15.15 -12.98 -1.63
CA ILE A 42 16.61 -13.04 -1.71
C ILE A 42 17.08 -14.45 -2.13
N TYR A 43 16.56 -15.49 -1.49
CA TYR A 43 16.93 -16.88 -1.79
C TYR A 43 16.63 -17.27 -3.23
N ILE A 44 15.41 -17.00 -3.72
CA ILE A 44 14.99 -17.31 -5.08
C ILE A 44 15.81 -16.51 -6.10
N THR A 45 15.99 -15.21 -5.86
CA THR A 45 16.77 -14.33 -6.75
C THR A 45 18.21 -14.80 -6.88
N ARG A 46 18.86 -15.16 -5.74
CA ARG A 46 20.22 -15.71 -5.76
C ARG A 46 20.34 -16.96 -6.62
N ARG A 47 19.43 -17.92 -6.45
CA ARG A 47 19.41 -19.16 -7.22
C ARG A 47 19.24 -18.87 -8.71
N ARG A 48 18.32 -17.98 -9.06
CA ARG A 48 18.03 -17.62 -10.46
C ARG A 48 19.17 -16.81 -11.08
N LEU A 49 19.76 -15.88 -10.34
CA LEU A 49 20.89 -15.08 -10.84
C LEU A 49 22.13 -15.95 -11.07
N ALA A 50 22.42 -16.88 -10.18
CA ALA A 50 23.47 -17.87 -10.34
C ALA A 50 23.24 -18.76 -11.60
N ALA A 51 22.02 -19.25 -11.77
CA ALA A 51 21.65 -20.03 -12.97
C ALA A 51 21.77 -19.23 -14.28
N ALA A 52 21.63 -17.91 -14.21
CA ALA A 52 21.84 -17.00 -15.34
C ALA A 52 23.31 -16.58 -15.53
N GLY A 53 24.25 -17.16 -14.78
CA GLY A 53 25.69 -16.85 -14.85
C GLY A 53 26.09 -15.53 -14.19
N GLY A 54 25.21 -14.92 -13.38
CA GLY A 54 25.50 -13.72 -12.60
C GLY A 54 26.07 -14.04 -11.21
N ASN A 55 26.66 -13.03 -10.55
CA ASN A 55 27.16 -13.18 -9.19
C ASN A 55 26.00 -13.21 -8.18
N PRO A 56 25.73 -14.33 -7.48
CA PRO A 56 24.63 -14.45 -6.53
C PRO A 56 24.79 -13.56 -5.28
N ASP A 57 26.01 -13.20 -4.90
CA ASP A 57 26.25 -12.37 -3.71
C ASP A 57 25.82 -10.92 -3.92
N LEU A 58 25.73 -10.49 -5.17
CA LEU A 58 25.17 -9.19 -5.54
C LEU A 58 23.74 -9.00 -5.01
N VAL A 59 22.97 -10.08 -4.84
CA VAL A 59 21.61 -10.01 -4.32
C VAL A 59 21.58 -9.55 -2.87
N TYR A 60 22.54 -9.97 -2.04
CA TYR A 60 22.65 -9.49 -0.67
C TYR A 60 23.02 -8.01 -0.63
N ASP A 61 23.94 -7.60 -1.49
CA ASP A 61 24.35 -6.21 -1.59
C ASP A 61 23.20 -5.29 -2.03
N VAL A 62 22.44 -5.72 -3.05
CA VAL A 62 21.23 -5.01 -3.50
C VAL A 62 20.17 -4.98 -2.41
N ALA A 63 19.93 -6.06 -1.69
CA ALA A 63 18.96 -6.10 -0.59
C ALA A 63 19.38 -5.20 0.57
N TYR A 64 20.67 -5.23 0.95
CA TYR A 64 21.21 -4.43 2.05
C TYR A 64 21.05 -2.91 1.82
N TRP A 65 21.25 -2.44 0.58
CA TRP A 65 21.07 -1.03 0.23
C TRP A 65 19.67 -0.69 -0.26
N GLY A 66 19.05 -1.58 -1.04
CA GLY A 66 17.78 -1.33 -1.68
C GLY A 66 16.59 -1.36 -0.71
N VAL A 67 16.58 -2.26 0.28
CA VAL A 67 15.47 -2.37 1.23
C VAL A 67 15.41 -1.13 2.15
N PRO A 68 16.49 -0.71 2.84
CA PRO A 68 16.46 0.50 3.64
C PRO A 68 16.16 1.76 2.80
N ALA A 69 16.76 1.86 1.62
CA ALA A 69 16.49 2.98 0.71
C ALA A 69 15.03 3.02 0.27
N GLY A 70 14.43 1.86 0.01
CA GLY A 70 13.00 1.75 -0.28
C GLY A 70 12.13 2.21 0.89
N LEU A 71 12.44 1.80 2.12
CA LEU A 71 11.72 2.25 3.31
C LEU A 71 11.80 3.78 3.50
N ILE A 72 12.99 4.34 3.33
CA ILE A 72 13.21 5.80 3.38
C ILE A 72 12.42 6.49 2.26
N GLY A 73 12.48 5.98 1.03
CA GLY A 73 11.74 6.52 -0.10
C GLY A 73 10.24 6.48 0.09
N ALA A 74 9.71 5.37 0.65
CA ALA A 74 8.30 5.21 0.98
C ALA A 74 7.83 6.27 1.98
N ARG A 75 8.66 6.57 2.98
CA ARG A 75 8.37 7.57 4.00
C ARG A 75 8.44 8.99 3.44
N ILE A 76 9.51 9.34 2.76
CA ILE A 76 9.68 10.66 2.14
C ILE A 76 8.50 10.96 1.19
N TYR A 77 8.14 10.01 0.34
CA TYR A 77 7.02 10.18 -0.59
C TYR A 77 5.69 10.40 0.15
N PHE A 78 5.43 9.64 1.21
CA PHE A 78 4.26 9.80 2.05
C PHE A 78 4.22 11.20 2.67
N ASP A 79 5.32 11.65 3.25
CA ASP A 79 5.41 12.95 3.92
C ASP A 79 5.22 14.13 2.93
N ILE A 80 5.61 13.96 1.66
CA ILE A 80 5.42 14.98 0.62
C ILE A 80 3.97 14.97 0.08
N THR A 81 3.37 13.80 -0.11
CA THR A 81 2.11 13.67 -0.87
C THR A 81 0.86 13.67 -0.02
N THR A 82 0.97 13.41 1.29
CA THR A 82 -0.21 13.36 2.16
C THR A 82 -0.51 14.74 2.76
N PRO A 83 -1.71 15.33 2.59
CA PRO A 83 -2.07 16.64 3.16
C PRO A 83 -1.97 16.66 4.70
N PHE A 84 -1.59 17.80 5.28
CA PHE A 84 -1.35 17.95 6.73
C PHE A 84 -2.58 17.66 7.59
N ASP A 85 -3.78 17.74 7.03
CA ASP A 85 -5.05 17.67 7.77
C ASP A 85 -5.54 16.24 8.05
N ILE A 86 -4.94 15.21 7.43
CA ILE A 86 -5.46 13.83 7.48
C ILE A 86 -4.73 12.96 8.51
N VAL A 87 -3.46 13.26 8.78
CA VAL A 87 -2.65 12.52 9.77
C VAL A 87 -1.84 13.52 10.58
N PRO A 88 -1.70 13.36 11.91
CA PRO A 88 -0.77 14.17 12.69
C PRO A 88 0.63 14.01 12.09
N LYS A 89 1.02 14.94 11.22
CA LYS A 89 2.32 14.87 10.56
C LYS A 89 3.41 15.33 11.49
N PRO A 90 4.55 14.69 11.38
CA PRO A 90 5.76 15.23 11.93
C PRO A 90 6.05 16.58 11.27
N CYS A 91 6.27 17.56 12.10
CA CYS A 91 6.55 18.89 11.65
C CYS A 91 8.06 19.09 11.50
N PHE A 92 8.51 19.40 10.29
CA PHE A 92 9.87 19.92 10.06
C PHE A 92 9.89 21.40 10.46
N ALA A 93 10.02 21.68 11.75
CA ALA A 93 10.24 23.06 12.20
C ALA A 93 11.53 23.59 11.55
N GLY A 94 11.40 24.60 10.73
CA GLY A 94 12.51 25.39 10.22
C GLY A 94 12.96 25.11 8.79
N LEU A 95 12.66 23.98 8.16
CA LEU A 95 13.16 23.72 6.80
C LEU A 95 12.27 24.32 5.69
N LEU A 96 10.96 24.49 5.95
CA LEU A 96 9.99 25.05 5.01
C LEU A 96 9.11 26.16 5.62
N GLY A 97 9.52 26.76 6.76
CA GLY A 97 8.79 27.87 7.38
C GLY A 97 7.43 27.50 7.97
N ALA A 98 7.10 26.23 8.10
CA ALA A 98 5.84 25.80 8.66
C ALA A 98 5.86 25.87 10.19
N VAL A 99 4.85 26.52 10.77
CA VAL A 99 4.63 26.53 12.22
C VAL A 99 4.05 25.18 12.62
N CYS A 100 4.77 24.46 13.49
CA CYS A 100 4.32 23.18 14.02
C CYS A 100 3.13 23.36 14.97
N PRO A 101 2.00 22.63 14.78
CA PRO A 101 0.93 22.62 15.75
C PRO A 101 1.42 22.10 17.12
N PRO A 102 0.84 22.56 18.23
CA PRO A 102 1.19 22.06 19.56
C PRO A 102 1.04 20.54 19.67
N GLY A 103 2.07 19.86 20.17
CA GLY A 103 2.07 18.39 20.34
C GLY A 103 2.77 17.61 19.22
N HIS A 104 3.25 18.24 18.16
CA HIS A 104 4.01 17.56 17.10
C HIS A 104 5.50 17.46 17.46
N GLN A 105 6.05 16.27 17.29
CA GLN A 105 7.45 16.00 17.62
C GLN A 105 8.30 16.04 16.35
N TRP A 106 9.44 16.73 16.39
CA TRP A 106 10.37 16.90 15.28
C TRP A 106 10.89 15.58 14.68
N TRP A 107 10.89 14.49 15.48
CA TRP A 107 11.31 13.15 15.05
C TRP A 107 10.21 12.33 14.37
N GLY A 108 8.99 12.84 14.32
CA GLY A 108 7.86 12.15 13.72
C GLY A 108 8.06 11.70 12.27
N PRO A 109 8.85 12.42 11.35
CA PRO A 109 9.22 11.89 10.03
C PRO A 109 9.94 10.56 10.09
N LEU A 110 10.69 10.34 11.16
CA LEU A 110 11.46 9.11 11.36
C LEU A 110 10.62 7.99 12.00
N ALA A 111 9.42 8.31 12.49
CA ALA A 111 8.54 7.36 13.18
C ALA A 111 7.82 6.44 12.20
N ILE A 112 8.55 5.57 11.54
CA ILE A 112 8.01 4.57 10.59
C ILE A 112 7.04 3.58 11.25
N TRP A 113 7.14 3.39 12.56
CA TRP A 113 6.24 2.53 13.36
C TRP A 113 4.83 3.09 13.53
N ASN A 114 4.60 4.37 13.28
CA ASN A 114 3.28 4.99 13.30
C ASN A 114 2.52 4.83 11.96
N GLY A 115 3.04 4.02 11.03
CA GLY A 115 2.49 3.89 9.69
C GLY A 115 2.86 5.06 8.77
N GLY A 116 2.15 5.23 7.67
CA GLY A 116 2.41 6.30 6.71
C GLY A 116 3.62 6.00 5.82
N GLN A 117 3.50 4.95 5.02
CA GLN A 117 4.48 4.57 4.01
C GLN A 117 3.78 4.46 2.65
N SER A 118 4.33 5.12 1.65
CA SER A 118 3.83 5.03 0.29
C SER A 118 4.59 3.99 -0.52
N VAL A 119 3.86 3.05 -1.09
CA VAL A 119 4.41 2.01 -1.97
C VAL A 119 5.18 2.62 -3.15
N TRP A 120 4.70 3.72 -3.70
CA TRP A 120 5.31 4.37 -4.86
C TRP A 120 6.71 4.90 -4.58
N GLY A 121 6.89 5.60 -3.46
CA GLY A 121 8.21 6.07 -3.04
C GLY A 121 9.18 4.92 -2.75
N GLY A 122 8.66 3.86 -2.15
CA GLY A 122 9.45 2.64 -1.87
C GLY A 122 9.95 1.96 -3.13
N ILE A 123 9.07 1.74 -4.10
CA ILE A 123 9.43 1.13 -5.39
C ILE A 123 10.43 2.00 -6.14
N ALA A 124 10.17 3.31 -6.24
CA ALA A 124 11.03 4.22 -7.01
C ALA A 124 12.45 4.26 -6.46
N VAL A 125 12.61 4.56 -5.16
CA VAL A 125 13.92 4.71 -4.54
C VAL A 125 14.63 3.37 -4.41
N GLY A 126 13.93 2.32 -4.00
CA GLY A 126 14.49 0.97 -3.88
C GLY A 126 14.98 0.42 -5.22
N ALA A 127 14.21 0.59 -6.31
CA ALA A 127 14.61 0.17 -7.63
C ALA A 127 15.78 0.97 -8.19
N LEU A 128 15.83 2.30 -7.96
CA LEU A 128 16.94 3.16 -8.39
C LEU A 128 18.25 2.76 -7.69
N VAL A 129 18.21 2.61 -6.36
CA VAL A 129 19.38 2.21 -5.57
C VAL A 129 19.81 0.79 -5.94
N GLY A 130 18.86 -0.15 -6.09
CA GLY A 130 19.15 -1.50 -6.53
C GLY A 130 19.82 -1.54 -7.92
N ALA A 131 19.27 -0.83 -8.89
CA ALA A 131 19.84 -0.74 -10.24
C ALA A 131 21.23 -0.09 -10.24
N TRP A 132 21.42 0.94 -9.42
CA TRP A 132 22.72 1.58 -9.24
C TRP A 132 23.75 0.62 -8.67
N ARG A 133 23.38 -0.16 -7.63
CA ARG A 133 24.28 -1.17 -7.04
C ARG A 133 24.67 -2.25 -8.05
N VAL A 134 23.68 -2.79 -8.80
CA VAL A 134 23.95 -3.77 -9.85
C VAL A 134 24.96 -3.25 -10.88
N ARG A 135 24.75 -2.01 -11.37
CA ARG A 135 25.66 -1.38 -12.34
C ARG A 135 27.04 -1.15 -11.77
N ARG A 136 27.12 -0.64 -10.52
CA ARG A 136 28.41 -0.38 -9.86
C ARG A 136 29.22 -1.66 -9.64
N ALA A 137 28.57 -2.79 -9.45
CA ALA A 137 29.19 -4.10 -9.34
C ALA A 137 29.50 -4.77 -10.70
N GLY A 138 29.32 -4.05 -11.83
CA GLY A 138 29.54 -4.59 -13.18
C GLY A 138 28.47 -5.58 -13.65
N GLY A 139 27.35 -5.72 -12.90
CA GLY A 139 26.28 -6.63 -13.24
C GLY A 139 25.33 -6.09 -14.33
N ASN A 140 24.65 -7.00 -15.00
CA ASN A 140 23.62 -6.65 -15.98
C ASN A 140 22.27 -6.45 -15.26
N VAL A 141 21.76 -5.21 -15.26
CA VAL A 141 20.49 -4.85 -14.59
C VAL A 141 19.32 -5.64 -15.17
N GLY A 142 19.26 -5.86 -16.49
CA GLY A 142 18.17 -6.60 -17.12
C GLY A 142 18.11 -8.05 -16.65
N VAL A 143 19.27 -8.72 -16.58
CA VAL A 143 19.38 -10.09 -16.06
C VAL A 143 18.99 -10.15 -14.59
N PHE A 144 19.40 -9.17 -13.79
CA PHE A 144 19.02 -9.08 -12.40
C PHE A 144 17.49 -8.89 -12.25
N MET A 145 16.90 -8.01 -13.05
CA MET A 145 15.44 -7.78 -13.07
C MET A 145 14.67 -9.07 -13.40
N ASP A 146 15.10 -9.83 -14.39
CA ASP A 146 14.46 -11.12 -14.73
C ASP A 146 14.65 -12.18 -13.64
N ALA A 147 15.78 -12.16 -12.95
CA ALA A 147 16.00 -13.05 -11.82
C ALA A 147 15.07 -12.73 -10.63
N VAL A 148 14.83 -11.44 -10.34
CA VAL A 148 14.02 -11.00 -9.20
C VAL A 148 12.51 -11.05 -9.49
N ALA A 149 12.05 -10.99 -10.72
CA ALA A 149 10.63 -10.89 -11.07
C ALA A 149 9.73 -11.96 -10.41
N PRO A 150 9.98 -13.28 -10.55
CA PRO A 150 9.16 -14.29 -9.87
C PRO A 150 9.38 -14.31 -8.36
N ALA A 151 10.53 -13.86 -7.87
CA ALA A 151 10.80 -13.77 -6.44
C ALA A 151 9.96 -12.68 -5.75
N LEU A 152 9.73 -11.55 -6.43
CA LEU A 152 8.83 -10.50 -5.95
C LEU A 152 7.40 -11.02 -5.82
N LEU A 153 6.90 -11.76 -6.82
CA LEU A 153 5.55 -12.35 -6.76
C LEU A 153 5.40 -13.31 -5.59
N VAL A 154 6.41 -14.15 -5.31
CA VAL A 154 6.39 -15.03 -4.14
C VAL A 154 6.37 -14.22 -2.85
N ALA A 155 7.18 -13.15 -2.76
CA ALA A 155 7.17 -12.28 -1.58
C ALA A 155 5.82 -11.55 -1.42
N GLN A 156 5.21 -11.09 -2.51
CA GLN A 156 3.87 -10.48 -2.51
C GLN A 156 2.83 -11.49 -2.03
N ALA A 157 2.83 -12.71 -2.56
CA ALA A 157 1.92 -13.78 -2.11
C ALA A 157 2.03 -14.04 -0.60
N ILE A 158 3.25 -14.09 -0.05
CA ILE A 158 3.46 -14.25 1.39
C ILE A 158 2.94 -13.06 2.17
N ALA A 159 3.14 -11.84 1.68
CA ALA A 159 2.60 -10.64 2.31
C ALA A 159 1.06 -10.67 2.38
N ARG A 160 0.37 -11.31 1.41
CA ARG A 160 -1.10 -11.50 1.46
C ARG A 160 -1.54 -12.39 2.63
N VAL A 161 -0.72 -13.35 3.06
CA VAL A 161 -0.98 -14.08 4.30
C VAL A 161 -0.98 -13.13 5.50
N GLY A 162 -0.10 -12.14 5.52
CA GLY A 162 -0.09 -11.08 6.54
C GLY A 162 -1.38 -10.26 6.54
N ASN A 163 -1.95 -9.94 5.38
CA ASN A 163 -3.22 -9.22 5.27
C ASN A 163 -4.41 -10.00 5.86
N TYR A 164 -4.39 -11.35 5.82
CA TYR A 164 -5.37 -12.16 6.54
C TYR A 164 -5.32 -11.89 8.04
N PHE A 165 -4.14 -11.92 8.66
CA PHE A 165 -3.99 -11.70 10.11
C PHE A 165 -4.33 -10.27 10.55
N ASP A 166 -4.18 -9.29 9.68
CA ASP A 166 -4.54 -7.89 9.94
C ASP A 166 -5.97 -7.56 9.48
N GLU A 167 -6.74 -8.55 8.99
CA GLU A 167 -8.09 -8.38 8.44
C GLU A 167 -8.17 -7.25 7.40
N GLN A 168 -7.18 -7.17 6.51
CA GLN A 168 -7.07 -6.15 5.47
C GLN A 168 -7.30 -6.73 4.08
N LEU A 169 -7.56 -5.85 3.10
CA LEU A 169 -7.74 -6.21 1.69
C LEU A 169 -8.82 -7.27 1.49
N PHE A 170 -10.02 -6.99 1.95
CA PHE A 170 -11.21 -7.74 1.62
C PHE A 170 -12.07 -6.98 0.59
N GLY A 171 -12.84 -7.72 -0.20
CA GLY A 171 -13.69 -7.17 -1.25
C GLY A 171 -15.14 -6.96 -0.81
N LYS A 172 -16.06 -6.96 -1.77
CA LYS A 172 -17.51 -6.78 -1.55
C LYS A 172 -18.10 -7.82 -0.60
N PRO A 173 -19.20 -7.51 0.11
CA PRO A 173 -19.95 -8.49 0.89
C PRO A 173 -20.26 -9.74 0.07
N SER A 174 -20.13 -10.92 0.68
CA SER A 174 -20.25 -12.20 -0.04
C SER A 174 -20.80 -13.30 0.84
N THR A 175 -21.57 -14.19 0.23
CA THR A 175 -22.11 -15.41 0.83
C THR A 175 -21.45 -16.66 0.24
N LEU A 176 -20.37 -16.51 -0.52
CA LEU A 176 -19.63 -17.63 -1.11
C LEU A 176 -19.03 -18.53 -0.01
N PRO A 177 -18.89 -19.84 -0.24
CA PRO A 177 -18.36 -20.77 0.77
C PRO A 177 -16.94 -20.44 1.26
N TRP A 178 -16.18 -19.69 0.46
CA TRP A 178 -14.84 -19.23 0.81
C TRP A 178 -14.78 -17.75 1.19
N ALA A 179 -15.93 -17.11 1.49
CA ALA A 179 -15.94 -15.75 2.03
C ALA A 179 -15.23 -15.71 3.38
N VAL A 180 -14.52 -14.63 3.66
CA VAL A 180 -13.81 -14.43 4.93
C VAL A 180 -14.67 -13.62 5.91
N GLN A 181 -14.67 -14.02 7.17
CA GLN A 181 -15.27 -13.24 8.24
C GLN A 181 -14.32 -12.11 8.64
N VAL A 182 -14.87 -10.89 8.72
CA VAL A 182 -14.12 -9.68 9.07
C VAL A 182 -14.74 -9.05 10.29
N SER A 183 -13.95 -8.70 11.29
CA SER A 183 -14.40 -8.09 12.53
C SER A 183 -15.02 -6.71 12.28
N LYS A 184 -15.90 -6.26 13.19
CA LYS A 184 -16.51 -4.94 13.08
C LYS A 184 -15.45 -3.83 13.15
N ALA A 185 -14.42 -4.01 13.97
CA ALA A 185 -13.32 -3.06 14.11
C ALA A 185 -12.57 -2.88 12.81
N ALA A 186 -12.20 -3.99 12.15
CA ALA A 186 -11.48 -3.95 10.86
C ALA A 186 -12.32 -3.31 9.75
N ARG A 187 -13.64 -3.58 9.70
CA ARG A 187 -14.55 -2.95 8.73
C ARG A 187 -14.63 -1.43 8.89
N VAL A 188 -14.70 -0.94 10.14
CA VAL A 188 -14.71 0.49 10.43
C VAL A 188 -13.35 1.11 10.09
N HIS A 189 -12.25 0.44 10.46
CA HIS A 189 -10.89 0.91 10.16
C HIS A 189 -10.62 0.99 8.65
N ALA A 190 -11.12 0.04 7.87
CA ALA A 190 -11.00 0.04 6.41
C ALA A 190 -11.83 1.14 5.72
N GLY A 191 -12.70 1.85 6.43
CA GLY A 191 -13.54 2.93 5.88
C GLY A 191 -14.49 2.45 4.79
N ILE A 192 -15.05 1.23 4.93
CA ILE A 192 -16.01 0.70 3.95
C ILE A 192 -17.33 1.47 3.99
N PRO A 193 -18.15 1.43 2.90
CA PRO A 193 -19.45 2.08 2.87
C PRO A 193 -20.34 1.69 4.05
N ALA A 194 -21.04 2.65 4.64
CA ALA A 194 -21.89 2.43 5.81
C ALA A 194 -22.95 1.34 5.59
N ALA A 195 -23.45 1.22 4.35
CA ALA A 195 -24.40 0.17 3.97
C ALA A 195 -23.82 -1.24 4.10
N ASP A 196 -22.49 -1.39 3.98
CA ASP A 196 -21.80 -2.68 4.00
C ASP A 196 -21.34 -3.07 5.41
N LEU A 197 -21.36 -2.15 6.38
CA LEU A 197 -20.99 -2.43 7.77
C LEU A 197 -21.87 -3.48 8.44
N ARG A 198 -23.09 -3.72 7.94
CA ARG A 198 -24.02 -4.74 8.47
C ARG A 198 -23.62 -6.18 8.13
N PHE A 199 -22.83 -6.39 7.08
CA PHE A 199 -22.37 -7.71 6.68
C PHE A 199 -21.15 -8.12 7.51
N SER A 200 -20.99 -9.42 7.75
CA SER A 200 -19.84 -9.99 8.47
C SER A 200 -18.89 -10.77 7.57
N THR A 201 -19.31 -11.11 6.35
CA THR A 201 -18.58 -11.96 5.41
C THR A 201 -18.32 -11.22 4.10
N PHE A 202 -17.09 -11.29 3.61
CA PHE A 202 -16.59 -10.54 2.47
C PHE A 202 -15.77 -11.43 1.54
N GLN A 203 -15.59 -11.00 0.29
CA GLN A 203 -14.70 -11.68 -0.64
C GLN A 203 -13.25 -11.56 -0.16
N PRO A 204 -12.49 -12.67 -0.06
CA PRO A 204 -11.10 -12.64 0.37
C PRO A 204 -10.19 -12.21 -0.79
N SER A 205 -10.15 -10.92 -1.13
CA SER A 205 -9.33 -10.43 -2.24
C SER A 205 -7.85 -10.71 -2.02
N PHE A 206 -7.36 -10.69 -0.77
CA PHE A 206 -6.00 -11.09 -0.42
C PHE A 206 -5.67 -12.53 -0.86
N LEU A 207 -6.65 -13.46 -0.75
CA LEU A 207 -6.46 -14.86 -1.16
C LEU A 207 -6.44 -14.99 -2.69
N TYR A 208 -7.26 -14.22 -3.39
CA TYR A 208 -7.28 -14.21 -4.85
C TYR A 208 -5.95 -13.69 -5.40
N GLU A 209 -5.42 -12.61 -4.80
CA GLU A 209 -4.12 -12.06 -5.18
C GLU A 209 -2.98 -13.04 -4.86
N LEU A 210 -3.00 -13.69 -3.70
CA LEU A 210 -2.02 -14.72 -3.34
C LEU A 210 -1.95 -15.83 -4.39
N ILE A 211 -3.11 -16.39 -4.77
CA ILE A 211 -3.18 -17.46 -5.77
C ILE A 211 -2.67 -16.97 -7.12
N PHE A 212 -3.08 -15.78 -7.52
CA PHE A 212 -2.66 -15.19 -8.78
C PHE A 212 -1.16 -14.93 -8.81
N ASP A 213 -0.58 -14.38 -7.76
CA ASP A 213 0.85 -14.09 -7.65
C ASP A 213 1.68 -15.37 -7.77
N LEU A 214 1.28 -16.44 -7.08
CA LEU A 214 1.96 -17.74 -7.19
C LEU A 214 1.82 -18.35 -8.59
N ALA A 215 0.64 -18.25 -9.19
CA ALA A 215 0.41 -18.72 -10.56
C ALA A 215 1.25 -17.94 -11.58
N LEU A 216 1.31 -16.63 -11.46
CA LEU A 216 2.13 -15.77 -12.32
C LEU A 216 3.62 -16.04 -12.10
N ALA A 217 4.07 -16.23 -10.84
CA ALA A 217 5.45 -16.60 -10.54
C ALA A 217 5.84 -17.91 -11.23
N ALA A 218 4.98 -18.94 -11.12
CA ALA A 218 5.19 -20.22 -11.77
C ALA A 218 5.22 -20.08 -13.31
N ALA A 219 4.32 -19.28 -13.88
CA ALA A 219 4.29 -19.00 -15.31
C ALA A 219 5.56 -18.29 -15.79
N LEU A 220 6.09 -17.30 -15.06
CA LEU A 220 7.33 -16.62 -15.41
C LEU A 220 8.54 -17.55 -15.29
N VAL A 221 8.57 -18.41 -14.28
CA VAL A 221 9.64 -19.42 -14.15
C VAL A 221 9.57 -20.42 -15.30
N TRP A 222 8.38 -20.94 -15.61
CA TRP A 222 8.17 -21.85 -16.74
C TRP A 222 8.59 -21.21 -18.05
N LEU A 223 8.14 -19.98 -18.32
CA LEU A 223 8.47 -19.24 -19.53
C LEU A 223 9.98 -19.02 -19.67
N GLY A 224 10.66 -18.62 -18.59
CA GLY A 224 12.11 -18.42 -18.57
C GLY A 224 12.93 -19.68 -18.80
N HIS A 225 12.37 -20.88 -18.50
CA HIS A 225 13.02 -22.16 -18.78
C HIS A 225 12.76 -22.68 -20.21
N HIS A 226 11.55 -22.46 -20.73
CA HIS A 226 11.12 -23.07 -21.99
C HIS A 226 11.25 -22.14 -23.20
N ARG A 227 11.43 -20.84 -22.98
CA ARG A 227 11.52 -19.83 -24.04
C ARG A 227 12.71 -18.93 -23.81
N SER A 228 13.41 -18.58 -24.90
CA SER A 228 14.52 -17.63 -24.88
C SER A 228 14.01 -16.19 -24.77
N VAL A 229 13.57 -15.80 -23.57
CA VAL A 229 13.13 -14.42 -23.29
C VAL A 229 14.36 -13.54 -23.07
N ARG A 230 14.47 -12.46 -23.84
CA ARG A 230 15.57 -11.49 -23.68
C ARG A 230 15.35 -10.60 -22.46
N PRO A 231 16.36 -10.43 -21.59
CA PRO A 231 16.25 -9.52 -20.45
C PRO A 231 16.06 -8.05 -20.88
N PRO A 232 15.22 -7.27 -20.14
CA PRO A 232 14.44 -7.62 -18.96
C PRO A 232 12.99 -8.07 -19.26
N GLY A 233 12.80 -9.01 -20.18
CA GLY A 233 11.47 -9.41 -20.66
C GLY A 233 10.60 -10.08 -19.60
N LEU A 234 11.17 -10.93 -18.72
CA LEU A 234 10.38 -11.55 -17.64
C LEU A 234 9.91 -10.51 -16.63
N PHE A 235 10.73 -9.50 -16.35
CA PHE A 235 10.31 -8.41 -15.47
C PHE A 235 9.21 -7.55 -16.10
N ALA A 236 9.30 -7.28 -17.41
CA ALA A 236 8.25 -6.57 -18.14
C ALA A 236 6.91 -7.33 -18.09
N LEU A 237 6.95 -8.68 -18.22
CA LEU A 237 5.78 -9.54 -18.08
C LEU A 237 5.26 -9.59 -16.61
N TYR A 238 6.14 -9.53 -15.61
CA TYR A 238 5.73 -9.35 -14.22
C TYR A 238 4.92 -8.06 -14.06
N VAL A 239 5.44 -6.93 -14.55
CA VAL A 239 4.73 -5.64 -14.47
C VAL A 239 3.38 -5.72 -15.18
N ALA A 240 3.34 -6.26 -16.40
CA ALA A 240 2.10 -6.37 -17.16
C ALA A 240 1.09 -7.32 -16.49
N GLY A 241 1.52 -8.49 -16.06
CA GLY A 241 0.65 -9.51 -15.46
C GLY A 241 0.09 -9.08 -14.12
N TYR A 242 0.94 -8.59 -13.22
CA TYR A 242 0.50 -8.09 -11.91
C TYR A 242 -0.45 -6.90 -12.04
N SER A 243 -0.09 -5.91 -12.88
CA SER A 243 -0.96 -4.76 -13.10
C SER A 243 -2.27 -5.14 -13.80
N GLY A 244 -2.24 -6.12 -14.70
CA GLY A 244 -3.44 -6.68 -15.33
C GLY A 244 -4.40 -7.29 -14.30
N TYR A 245 -3.87 -8.04 -13.33
CA TYR A 245 -4.67 -8.56 -12.23
C TYR A 245 -5.24 -7.42 -11.35
N ARG A 246 -4.47 -6.37 -11.09
CA ARG A 246 -4.94 -5.21 -10.33
C ARG A 246 -6.17 -4.53 -10.94
N ILE A 247 -6.33 -4.55 -12.27
CA ILE A 247 -7.55 -4.07 -12.93
C ILE A 247 -8.78 -4.82 -12.42
N PHE A 248 -8.70 -6.15 -12.33
CA PHE A 248 -9.77 -6.99 -11.79
C PHE A 248 -9.99 -6.72 -10.30
N GLU A 249 -8.94 -6.70 -9.51
CA GLU A 249 -9.03 -6.51 -8.06
C GLU A 249 -9.68 -5.18 -7.68
N GLU A 250 -9.36 -4.08 -8.38
CA GLU A 250 -9.95 -2.77 -8.12
C GLU A 250 -11.48 -2.74 -8.36
N THR A 251 -12.04 -3.70 -9.09
CA THR A 251 -13.49 -3.83 -9.29
C THR A 251 -14.22 -4.47 -8.11
N ILE A 252 -13.51 -5.26 -7.30
CA ILE A 252 -14.08 -5.97 -6.15
C ILE A 252 -13.77 -5.32 -4.80
N ARG A 253 -12.75 -4.49 -4.71
CA ARG A 253 -12.36 -3.78 -3.48
C ARG A 253 -13.38 -2.70 -3.10
N ILE A 254 -13.59 -2.53 -1.79
CA ILE A 254 -14.55 -1.57 -1.21
C ILE A 254 -13.94 -0.60 -0.21
N ASP A 255 -12.66 -0.76 0.13
CA ASP A 255 -11.93 0.18 0.98
C ASP A 255 -11.90 1.59 0.35
N SER A 256 -11.79 2.62 1.20
CA SER A 256 -11.78 4.01 0.73
C SER A 256 -10.62 4.27 -0.23
N SER A 257 -10.89 4.93 -1.34
CA SER A 257 -9.87 5.36 -2.31
C SER A 257 -10.32 6.58 -3.11
N ALA A 258 -9.37 7.28 -3.72
CA ALA A 258 -9.67 8.34 -4.67
C ALA A 258 -10.38 7.77 -5.92
N HIS A 259 -11.41 8.47 -6.41
CA HIS A 259 -12.16 8.11 -7.60
C HIS A 259 -11.94 9.15 -8.71
N PHE A 260 -11.85 8.67 -9.94
CA PHE A 260 -11.79 9.48 -11.14
C PHE A 260 -12.74 8.88 -12.18
N LEU A 261 -13.59 9.69 -12.81
CA LEU A 261 -14.64 9.24 -13.75
C LEU A 261 -15.49 8.07 -13.23
N GLY A 262 -15.80 8.06 -11.91
CA GLY A 262 -16.63 7.01 -11.30
C GLY A 262 -15.90 5.69 -11.01
N LEU A 263 -14.63 5.56 -11.38
CA LEU A 263 -13.78 4.40 -11.08
C LEU A 263 -12.67 4.79 -10.10
N ARG A 264 -12.13 3.81 -9.39
CA ARG A 264 -10.98 4.02 -8.50
C ARG A 264 -9.77 4.46 -9.31
N LEU A 265 -9.02 5.46 -8.83
CA LEU A 265 -7.85 5.96 -9.53
C LEU A 265 -6.83 4.87 -9.85
N ASN A 266 -6.65 3.92 -8.94
CA ASN A 266 -5.75 2.79 -9.11
C ASN A 266 -6.11 1.89 -10.30
N PHE A 267 -7.39 1.84 -10.71
CA PHE A 267 -7.81 1.13 -11.92
C PHE A 267 -7.10 1.71 -13.17
N PHE A 268 -7.10 3.03 -13.32
CA PHE A 268 -6.43 3.68 -14.46
C PHE A 268 -4.91 3.48 -14.42
N VAL A 269 -4.32 3.58 -13.23
CA VAL A 269 -2.89 3.30 -13.04
C VAL A 269 -2.57 1.87 -13.47
N ALA A 270 -3.40 0.90 -13.06
CA ALA A 270 -3.21 -0.51 -13.42
C ALA A 270 -3.30 -0.73 -14.94
N VAL A 271 -4.27 -0.07 -15.64
CA VAL A 271 -4.36 -0.12 -17.10
C VAL A 271 -3.10 0.43 -17.77
N VAL A 272 -2.66 1.63 -17.37
CA VAL A 272 -1.45 2.26 -17.91
C VAL A 272 -0.23 1.38 -17.69
N MET A 273 -0.05 0.83 -16.49
CA MET A 273 1.08 -0.04 -16.15
C MET A 273 1.06 -1.36 -16.91
N THR A 274 -0.14 -1.92 -17.15
CA THR A 274 -0.30 -3.13 -17.98
C THR A 274 0.16 -2.87 -19.41
N LEU A 275 -0.32 -1.79 -20.01
CA LEU A 275 0.07 -1.41 -21.38
C LEU A 275 1.56 -1.07 -21.49
N ALA A 276 2.10 -0.35 -20.50
CA ALA A 276 3.52 -0.03 -20.42
C ALA A 276 4.39 -1.30 -20.31
N GLY A 277 3.98 -2.26 -19.47
CA GLY A 277 4.66 -3.54 -19.32
C GLY A 277 4.66 -4.37 -20.60
N LEU A 278 3.52 -4.45 -21.29
CA LEU A 278 3.40 -5.13 -22.59
C LEU A 278 4.25 -4.46 -23.67
N ALA A 279 4.21 -3.12 -23.73
CA ALA A 279 5.04 -2.36 -24.67
C ALA A 279 6.53 -2.56 -24.37
N TRP A 280 6.91 -2.55 -23.10
CA TRP A 280 8.28 -2.82 -22.66
C TRP A 280 8.73 -4.22 -23.06
N PHE A 281 7.90 -5.23 -22.82
CA PHE A 281 8.17 -6.59 -23.30
C PHE A 281 8.38 -6.62 -24.80
N ALA A 282 7.46 -6.07 -25.60
CA ALA A 282 7.56 -6.05 -27.04
C ALA A 282 8.86 -5.37 -27.54
N VAL A 283 9.23 -4.24 -26.93
CA VAL A 283 10.46 -3.52 -27.26
C VAL A 283 11.71 -4.32 -26.86
N SER A 284 11.71 -4.94 -25.68
CA SER A 284 12.84 -5.74 -25.20
C SER A 284 13.12 -6.94 -26.11
N GLN A 285 12.07 -7.54 -26.70
CA GLN A 285 12.22 -8.66 -27.62
C GLN A 285 12.66 -8.23 -29.02
N ARG A 286 12.32 -7.00 -29.47
CA ARG A 286 12.64 -6.51 -30.85
C ARG A 286 14.06 -5.93 -30.99
N ARG A 287 14.67 -5.38 -29.93
CA ARG A 287 15.96 -4.67 -30.05
C ARG A 287 17.18 -5.59 -30.04
N SER A 288 18.00 -5.48 -31.09
CA SER A 288 19.43 -5.85 -31.10
C SER A 288 20.21 -4.91 -30.19
N ARG A 289 20.87 -5.45 -29.22
CA ARG A 289 22.05 -5.07 -28.42
C ARG A 289 22.40 -3.62 -28.07
N ALA A 290 21.75 -2.58 -28.56
CA ALA A 290 22.12 -1.19 -28.26
C ALA A 290 20.95 -0.42 -27.60
N VAL A 291 21.21 0.14 -26.43
CA VAL A 291 20.43 1.23 -25.79
C VAL A 291 19.03 0.89 -25.26
N ILE A 292 18.94 0.19 -24.12
CA ILE A 292 17.67 0.15 -23.36
C ILE A 292 17.82 0.52 -21.87
N ASN A 293 19.02 0.78 -21.38
CA ASN A 293 19.25 0.79 -19.91
C ASN A 293 18.84 2.06 -19.15
N GLY A 294 18.38 3.11 -19.78
CA GLY A 294 18.01 4.37 -19.10
C GLY A 294 16.56 4.83 -19.32
N ALA A 295 16.07 4.77 -20.54
CA ALA A 295 14.81 5.42 -20.93
C ALA A 295 13.55 4.72 -20.38
N ALA A 296 13.56 3.39 -20.24
CA ALA A 296 12.39 2.67 -19.72
C ALA A 296 12.20 2.85 -18.21
N VAL A 297 13.32 2.90 -17.45
CA VAL A 297 13.26 3.17 -15.99
C VAL A 297 12.79 4.60 -15.75
N LEU A 298 13.25 5.55 -16.56
CA LEU A 298 12.83 6.96 -16.50
C LEU A 298 11.38 7.14 -16.94
N ALA A 299 10.90 6.40 -17.97
CA ALA A 299 9.50 6.47 -18.40
C ALA A 299 8.54 5.90 -17.35
N ILE A 300 8.91 4.82 -16.67
CA ILE A 300 8.12 4.25 -15.57
C ILE A 300 8.13 5.21 -14.36
N ALA A 301 9.29 5.75 -14.00
CA ALA A 301 9.39 6.74 -12.92
C ALA A 301 8.62 8.04 -13.26
N GLY A 302 8.65 8.47 -14.52
CA GLY A 302 7.90 9.64 -15.00
C GLY A 302 6.38 9.40 -15.03
N ALA A 303 5.91 8.23 -15.46
CA ALA A 303 4.50 7.86 -15.41
C ALA A 303 3.99 7.76 -13.96
N LEU A 304 4.81 7.23 -13.05
CA LEU A 304 4.53 7.18 -11.62
C LEU A 304 4.49 8.58 -11.00
N GLY A 305 5.37 9.47 -11.41
CA GLY A 305 5.40 10.88 -10.96
C GLY A 305 4.19 11.68 -11.45
N ALA A 306 3.77 11.48 -12.70
CA ALA A 306 2.58 12.14 -13.26
C ALA A 306 1.29 11.67 -12.60
N CYS A 307 1.15 10.38 -12.26
CA CYS A 307 0.03 9.87 -11.49
C CYS A 307 0.00 10.42 -10.05
N ALA A 308 1.18 10.61 -9.44
CA ALA A 308 1.28 11.19 -8.11
C ALA A 308 0.85 12.66 -8.06
N ALA A 309 1.23 13.45 -9.08
CA ALA A 309 0.80 14.85 -9.21
C ALA A 309 -0.71 14.98 -9.46
N GLY A 310 -1.32 14.01 -10.15
CA GLY A 310 -2.77 13.90 -10.31
C GLY A 310 -3.51 13.56 -9.01
N CYS A 311 -2.93 12.71 -8.16
CA CYS A 311 -3.49 12.33 -6.86
C CYS A 311 -3.57 13.51 -5.88
N SER A 312 -2.54 14.38 -5.86
CA SER A 312 -2.53 15.55 -4.95
C SER A 312 -3.60 16.59 -5.30
N ARG A 313 -4.04 16.66 -6.56
CA ARG A 313 -5.13 17.56 -6.99
C ARG A 313 -6.52 16.96 -6.84
N ALA A 314 -6.68 15.63 -6.93
CA ALA A 314 -7.98 14.96 -6.79
C ALA A 314 -8.41 14.77 -5.33
N GLY A 315 -7.50 14.96 -4.36
CA GLY A 315 -7.79 14.87 -2.92
C GLY A 315 -8.43 16.12 -2.31
N GLN A 316 -8.68 17.18 -3.07
CA GLN A 316 -9.50 18.32 -2.64
C GLN A 316 -10.98 17.95 -2.78
N ASN A 317 -11.50 17.28 -1.77
CA ASN A 317 -12.90 16.87 -1.67
C ASN A 317 -13.79 18.10 -1.35
N PRO A 318 -14.86 18.37 -2.13
CA PRO A 318 -15.79 19.48 -1.86
C PRO A 318 -16.66 19.30 -0.60
N GLN A 319 -16.48 18.24 0.18
CA GLN A 319 -17.34 17.96 1.34
C GLN A 319 -16.99 18.73 2.64
N ALA A 320 -15.96 19.57 2.64
CA ALA A 320 -15.64 20.40 3.82
C ALA A 320 -16.54 21.65 3.97
N ASP A 321 -17.40 21.97 3.00
CA ASP A 321 -18.17 23.24 2.99
C ASP A 321 -19.65 23.10 3.41
N VAL A 322 -20.08 21.96 3.95
CA VAL A 322 -21.48 21.77 4.40
C VAL A 322 -21.67 21.97 5.91
N SER A 323 -20.58 22.12 6.68
CA SER A 323 -20.65 22.20 8.16
C SER A 323 -20.70 23.62 8.73
N GLN A 324 -20.74 24.67 7.94
CA GLN A 324 -20.75 26.07 8.43
C GLN A 324 -21.96 26.91 7.99
N ARG A 325 -23.10 26.34 7.72
CA ARG A 325 -24.35 27.11 7.61
C ARG A 325 -25.27 26.83 8.80
N HIS A 326 -24.97 27.46 9.94
CA HIS A 326 -26.00 27.71 10.93
C HIS A 326 -26.82 28.92 10.49
N PRO A 327 -28.14 28.83 10.42
CA PRO A 327 -29.01 30.01 10.21
C PRO A 327 -29.00 30.83 11.49
N GLY A 328 -28.64 32.11 11.32
CA GLY A 328 -28.70 33.12 12.37
C GLY A 328 -30.12 33.28 12.89
N HIS A 329 -30.30 33.08 14.17
CA HIS A 329 -31.48 33.56 14.88
C HIS A 329 -31.29 35.02 15.24
N THR A 330 -32.13 35.82 14.63
CA THR A 330 -32.36 37.24 14.93
C THR A 330 -32.73 37.44 16.39
N ALA A 331 -31.93 38.27 17.05
CA ALA A 331 -32.23 38.77 18.42
C ALA A 331 -33.43 39.72 18.40
N GLY A 332 -34.47 39.35 19.07
CA GLY A 332 -35.55 40.24 19.51
C GLY A 332 -35.21 40.82 20.84
N SER A 333 -35.10 42.13 20.87
CA SER A 333 -34.99 42.97 22.06
C SER A 333 -36.28 43.02 22.85
N VAL A 334 -36.23 42.83 24.19
CA VAL A 334 -37.21 43.41 25.18
C VAL A 334 -36.49 43.70 26.50
N PRO A 335 -36.92 44.78 27.24
CA PRO A 335 -36.06 45.51 28.15
C PRO A 335 -36.30 45.24 29.65
N SER A 336 -35.31 45.65 30.41
CA SER A 336 -35.29 46.20 31.79
C SER A 336 -36.37 45.79 32.79
N GLY A 337 -35.91 45.40 33.96
CA GLY A 337 -36.73 45.54 35.17
C GLY A 337 -36.20 44.82 36.43
N LEU A 338 -35.40 45.55 37.23
CA LEU A 338 -35.50 45.65 38.68
C LEU A 338 -35.19 44.45 39.63
N ARG A 339 -34.23 44.75 40.47
CA ARG A 339 -34.14 44.65 41.94
C ARG A 339 -33.28 43.55 42.52
N GLN A 340 -32.32 44.20 43.22
CA GLN A 340 -31.56 43.73 44.39
C GLN A 340 -32.38 42.88 45.34
N THR A 341 -31.78 41.86 45.95
CA THR A 341 -31.65 41.71 47.38
C THR A 341 -30.42 40.87 47.71
N ARG A 342 -29.66 41.44 48.56
CA ARG A 342 -28.57 41.00 49.42
C ARG A 342 -29.09 39.96 50.41
N HIS A 343 -28.39 38.90 50.70
CA HIS A 343 -28.20 38.40 52.05
C HIS A 343 -26.95 37.51 52.14
N ASP A 344 -26.16 37.91 53.08
CA ASP A 344 -25.04 37.29 53.76
C ASP A 344 -25.39 35.99 54.49
N HIS A 345 -24.38 35.35 54.90
CA HIS A 345 -24.06 34.34 55.93
C HIS A 345 -23.64 33.01 55.27
N GLY A 346 -22.52 32.47 55.58
CA GLY A 346 -21.69 32.50 56.75
C GLY A 346 -21.24 31.08 57.02
N ALA A 347 -19.92 30.89 56.92
CA ALA A 347 -19.05 30.11 57.80
C ALA A 347 -19.28 28.62 58.12
N ARG A 348 -18.13 27.89 58.01
CA ARG A 348 -17.66 26.74 58.84
C ARG A 348 -18.28 25.38 58.44
N GLY A 349 -17.55 24.39 58.26
CA GLY A 349 -16.34 23.80 58.82
C GLY A 349 -16.54 22.30 58.89
N SER A 350 -15.57 21.63 58.68
CA SER A 350 -15.03 20.30 58.97
C SER A 350 -14.64 19.49 57.77
#